data_a20fbb885769277af48780e6027cb131
#
_entry.id   a20fbb885769277af48780e6027cb131
#
_cell.length_a   1.000
_cell.length_b   1.000
_cell.length_c   1.000
_cell.angle_alpha   90.00
_cell.angle_beta   90.00
_cell.angle_gamma   90.00
#
_symmetry.space_group_name_H-M   'P 1'
#
loop_
_entity.id
_entity.type
_entity.pdbx_description
1 polymer ?
#
loop_
_entity_poly.entity_id
_entity_poly.type
_entity_poly.pdbx_seq_one_letter_code
_entity_poly.pdbx_strand_id
1 'polypeptide(L)' 'MEQYQVTGMSCAACSARVEKAVSSVEGVTSCSVSLLTNSMGVEGTADSSVIIKAVEDAGYGAKDRKSVV' A
#
# COMPACT_ATOMS: atom_id res chain seq x y z
N MET A 1 8.57 -0.28 -9.90
CA MET A 1 7.96 -0.20 -8.56
C MET A 1 6.82 0.80 -8.58
N GLU A 2 5.65 0.36 -8.22
CA GLU A 2 4.48 1.23 -8.16
C GLU A 2 4.46 1.97 -6.84
N GLN A 3 4.20 3.27 -6.89
CA GLN A 3 4.12 4.11 -5.71
C GLN A 3 2.66 4.43 -5.39
N TYR A 4 2.32 4.31 -4.12
CA TYR A 4 0.97 4.60 -3.64
C TYR A 4 1.05 5.55 -2.45
N GLN A 5 0.07 6.44 -2.33
CA GLN A 5 -0.06 7.25 -1.13
C GLN A 5 -1.05 6.58 -0.20
N VAL A 6 -0.64 6.38 1.05
CA VAL A 6 -1.46 5.70 2.04
C VAL A 6 -1.90 6.69 3.11
N THR A 7 -3.17 6.64 3.48
CA THR A 7 -3.74 7.52 4.50
C THR A 7 -4.25 6.70 5.68
N GLY A 8 -4.32 7.33 6.83
CA GLY A 8 -4.81 6.69 8.05
C GLY A 8 -3.74 6.00 8.87
N MET A 9 -2.49 5.99 8.41
CA MET A 9 -1.38 5.45 9.18
C MET A 9 -0.93 6.49 10.22
N SER A 10 -1.08 6.15 11.48
CA SER A 10 -0.69 7.07 12.57
C SER A 10 0.44 6.52 13.42
N CYS A 11 0.85 5.27 13.22
CA CYS A 11 1.92 4.66 14.01
C CYS A 11 2.58 3.52 13.23
N ALA A 12 3.71 3.04 13.76
CA ALA A 12 4.46 1.96 13.11
C ALA A 12 3.64 0.66 12.98
N ALA A 13 2.76 0.39 13.94
CA ALA A 13 1.89 -0.78 13.85
C ALA A 13 0.95 -0.69 12.64
N CYS A 14 0.50 0.51 12.30
CA CYS A 14 -0.36 0.72 11.15
C CYS A 14 0.40 0.41 9.85
N SER A 15 1.64 0.87 9.73
CA SER A 15 2.44 0.59 8.54
C SER A 15 2.70 -0.90 8.39
N ALA A 16 2.93 -1.60 9.49
CA ALA A 16 3.13 -3.05 9.46
C ALA A 16 1.86 -3.78 8.99
N ARG A 17 0.70 -3.31 9.41
CA ARG A 17 -0.57 -3.89 8.97
C ARG A 17 -0.79 -3.69 7.47
N VAL A 18 -0.53 -2.50 6.98
CA VAL A 18 -0.65 -2.20 5.56
C VAL A 18 0.31 -3.07 4.76
N GLU A 19 1.56 -3.14 5.19
CA GLU A 19 2.57 -3.96 4.54
C GLU A 19 2.13 -5.42 4.48
N LYS A 20 1.64 -5.95 5.59
CA LYS A 20 1.20 -7.33 5.66
C LYS A 20 -0.01 -7.57 4.74
N ALA A 21 -0.98 -6.66 4.74
CA ALA A 21 -2.16 -6.79 3.91
C ALA A 21 -1.79 -6.81 2.43
N VAL A 22 -0.91 -5.92 2.01
CA VAL A 22 -0.48 -5.84 0.61
C VAL A 22 0.42 -7.01 0.25
N SER A 23 1.30 -7.42 1.15
CA SER A 23 2.21 -8.56 0.90
C SER A 23 1.46 -9.87 0.71
N SER A 24 0.26 -9.99 1.27
CA SER A 24 -0.55 -11.19 1.11
C SER A 24 -1.35 -11.20 -0.20
N VAL A 25 -1.33 -10.11 -0.94
CA VAL A 25 -2.01 -10.06 -2.25
C VAL A 25 -1.24 -10.91 -3.25
N GLU A 26 -1.97 -11.75 -3.98
CA GLU A 26 -1.37 -12.57 -5.02
C GLU A 26 -0.81 -11.68 -6.12
N GLY A 27 0.41 -11.96 -6.55
CA GLY A 27 1.09 -11.18 -7.56
C GLY A 27 2.04 -10.11 -6.99
N VAL A 28 1.99 -9.85 -5.69
CA VAL A 28 2.92 -8.92 -5.04
C VAL A 28 4.19 -9.69 -4.65
N THR A 29 5.32 -9.24 -5.19
CA THR A 29 6.62 -9.85 -4.88
C THR A 29 7.35 -9.10 -3.78
N SER A 30 7.11 -7.80 -3.65
CA SER A 30 7.77 -6.98 -2.64
C SER A 30 6.89 -5.79 -2.30
N CYS A 31 6.92 -5.38 -1.04
CA CYS A 31 6.18 -4.22 -0.57
C CYS A 31 7.00 -3.50 0.49
N SER A 32 7.07 -2.18 0.36
CA SER A 32 7.77 -1.33 1.32
C SER A 32 6.87 -0.15 1.68
N VAL A 33 6.69 0.08 2.97
CA VAL A 33 5.84 1.16 3.47
C VAL A 33 6.69 2.17 4.24
N SER A 34 6.47 3.45 3.97
CA SER A 34 7.17 4.53 4.66
C SER A 34 6.17 5.39 5.42
N LEU A 35 6.34 5.48 6.74
CA LEU A 35 5.54 6.36 7.59
C LEU A 35 5.92 7.82 7.38
N LEU A 36 7.18 8.06 7.07
CA LEU A 36 7.70 9.41 6.95
C LEU A 36 7.00 10.19 5.83
N THR A 37 6.72 9.50 4.73
CA THR A 37 6.09 10.10 3.56
C THR A 37 4.65 9.64 3.36
N ASN A 38 4.15 8.77 4.24
CA ASN A 38 2.83 8.16 4.12
C ASN A 38 2.64 7.51 2.74
N SER A 39 3.68 6.81 2.29
CA SER A 39 3.67 6.21 0.97
C SER A 39 4.10 4.76 1.04
N MET A 40 3.85 4.05 -0.04
CA MET A 40 4.13 2.63 -0.14
C MET A 40 4.63 2.34 -1.55
N GLY A 41 5.67 1.52 -1.65
CA GLY A 41 6.16 1.00 -2.92
C GLY A 41 5.83 -0.48 -3.02
N VAL A 42 5.29 -0.88 -4.14
CA VAL A 42 4.88 -2.27 -4.37
C VAL A 42 5.49 -2.76 -5.68
N GLU A 43 6.07 -3.93 -5.65
CA GLU A 43 6.56 -4.61 -6.83
C GLU A 43 5.79 -5.90 -7.05
N GLY A 44 5.53 -6.22 -8.32
CA GLY A 44 4.84 -7.42 -8.70
C GLY A 44 3.91 -7.17 -9.87
N THR A 45 3.07 -8.16 -10.15
CA THR A 45 2.13 -8.10 -11.27
C THR A 45 0.69 -7.81 -10.84
N ALA A 46 0.45 -7.60 -9.55
CA ALA A 46 -0.88 -7.29 -9.04
C ALA A 46 -1.36 -5.93 -9.54
N ASP A 47 -2.64 -5.83 -9.86
CA ASP A 47 -3.24 -4.58 -10.29
C ASP A 47 -3.34 -3.57 -9.14
N SER A 48 -3.24 -2.29 -9.48
CA SER A 48 -3.34 -1.22 -8.49
C SER A 48 -4.67 -1.25 -7.74
N SER A 49 -5.76 -1.57 -8.44
CA SER A 49 -7.07 -1.65 -7.81
C SER A 49 -7.13 -2.73 -6.73
N VAL A 50 -6.47 -3.86 -6.96
CA VAL A 50 -6.40 -4.95 -5.98
C VAL A 50 -5.58 -4.52 -4.76
N ILE A 51 -4.47 -3.83 -4.99
CA ILE A 51 -3.61 -3.34 -3.92
C ILE A 51 -4.34 -2.31 -3.08
N ILE A 52 -5.02 -1.36 -3.72
CA ILE A 52 -5.80 -0.32 -3.02
C ILE A 52 -6.89 -0.99 -2.18
N LYS A 53 -7.58 -1.98 -2.74
CA LYS A 53 -8.61 -2.69 -2.02
C LYS A 53 -8.06 -3.42 -0.80
N ALA A 54 -6.89 -4.03 -0.93
CA ALA A 54 -6.24 -4.71 0.20
C ALA A 54 -5.95 -3.72 1.34
N VAL A 55 -5.49 -2.52 1.01
CA VAL A 55 -5.24 -1.47 2.01
C VAL A 55 -6.55 -1.04 2.65
N GLU A 56 -7.60 -0.85 1.87
CA GLU A 56 -8.92 -0.46 2.39
C GLU A 56 -9.50 -1.53 3.30
N ASP A 57 -9.33 -2.80 2.93
CA ASP A 57 -9.79 -3.91 3.76
C ASP A 57 -9.06 -3.96 5.12
N ALA A 58 -7.83 -3.45 5.17
CA ALA A 58 -7.09 -3.35 6.41
C ALA A 58 -7.52 -2.16 7.27
N GLY A 59 -8.39 -1.29 6.75
CA GLY A 59 -8.90 -0.14 7.47
C GLY A 59 -8.20 1.18 7.16
N TYR A 60 -7.47 1.23 6.05
CA TYR A 60 -6.71 2.41 5.64
C TYR A 60 -7.13 2.85 4.25
N GLY A 61 -6.59 3.98 3.78
CA GLY A 61 -6.83 4.45 2.43
C GLY A 61 -5.55 4.40 1.61
N ALA A 62 -5.68 4.14 0.32
CA ALA A 62 -4.54 4.17 -0.60
C ALA A 62 -4.94 4.78 -1.92
N LYS A 63 -4.02 5.50 -2.54
CA LYS A 63 -4.20 6.08 -3.86
C LYS A 63 -2.97 5.82 -4.69
N ASP A 64 -3.18 5.49 -5.96
CA ASP A 64 -2.09 5.33 -6.91
C ASP A 64 -1.52 6.72 -7.23
N ARG A 65 -0.24 6.90 -6.99
CA ARG A 65 0.41 8.20 -7.23
C ARG A 65 0.45 8.59 -8.69
N LYS A 66 0.38 7.64 -9.59
CA LYS A 66 0.34 7.91 -11.02
C LYS A 66 -0.97 8.55 -11.44
N SER A 67 -2.05 8.30 -10.71
CA SER A 67 -3.37 8.86 -10.99
C SER A 67 -3.55 10.25 -10.39
N VAL A 68 -2.66 10.67 -9.53
CA VAL A 68 -2.73 11.97 -8.87
C VAL A 68 -1.96 12.97 -9.70
N VAL A 69 -2.69 13.80 -10.39
CA VAL A 69 -2.11 14.85 -11.24
C VAL A 69 -2.33 16.20 -10.59
#